data_60ee85806ca6924cc65b757b9b269c38
#
_entry.id   60ee85806ca6924cc65b757b9b269c38
#
_cell.length_a   1.000
_cell.length_b   1.000
_cell.length_c   1.000
_cell.angle_alpha   90.00
_cell.angle_beta   90.00
_cell.angle_gamma   90.00
#
_symmetry.space_group_name_H-M   'P 1'
#
loop_
_entity.id
_entity.type
_entity.pdbx_description
1 polymer ?
#
loop_
_entity_poly.entity_id
_entity_poly.type
_entity_poly.pdbx_seq_one_letter_code
_entity_poly.pdbx_strand_id
1 'polypeptide(L)'
;MKIIDTHSHLWLKQDTSWNGLPIRTLKNGRSIFLGEEVQMIPPFIINGENSAEVFISNMDYAQVSAAVVVQELIDGFQNDYLLEVGKKYPDRFITCGMCDCFCEDVAGQGASLIGKGFKGIAIPGHRLITDNGRVMLNSPKMMDLFKLMEKEDAFLSLTLADGYVQVPEMKEVIQECPGLRIAIGHFGMPTRERWLEQIRLAENRNVYVESGGITWLYNSEFYPFDGAVRAIREAAD
;
A
#
# COMPACT_ATOMS: atom_id res chain seq x y z
N MET A 1 -8.75 5.38 -24.57
CA MET A 1 -7.86 5.83 -23.47
C MET A 1 -7.60 4.62 -22.59
N LYS A 2 -6.36 4.35 -22.18
CA LYS A 2 -6.08 3.27 -21.21
C LYS A 2 -6.27 3.83 -19.80
N ILE A 3 -7.05 3.14 -18.97
CA ILE A 3 -7.23 3.44 -17.54
C ILE A 3 -6.37 2.44 -16.77
N ILE A 4 -5.58 2.95 -15.83
CA ILE A 4 -4.74 2.14 -14.94
C ILE A 4 -5.15 2.47 -13.51
N ASP A 5 -5.48 1.43 -12.74
CA ASP A 5 -5.67 1.54 -11.30
C ASP A 5 -4.28 1.47 -10.63
N THR A 6 -3.87 2.53 -9.94
CA THR A 6 -2.52 2.62 -9.35
C THR A 6 -2.44 2.10 -7.93
N HIS A 7 -3.57 1.74 -7.30
CA HIS A 7 -3.60 1.24 -5.93
C HIS A 7 -4.73 0.24 -5.73
N SER A 8 -4.42 -1.03 -5.81
CA SER A 8 -5.36 -2.12 -5.64
C SER A 8 -4.79 -3.24 -4.77
N HIS A 9 -5.66 -4.12 -4.29
CA HIS A 9 -5.28 -5.23 -3.41
C HIS A 9 -5.86 -6.53 -3.91
N LEU A 10 -5.04 -7.57 -3.95
CA LEU A 10 -5.44 -8.95 -4.20
C LEU A 10 -4.98 -9.82 -3.04
N TRP A 11 -5.86 -10.68 -2.55
CA TRP A 11 -5.53 -11.59 -1.46
C TRP A 11 -6.34 -12.87 -1.53
N LEU A 12 -5.73 -13.96 -1.06
CA LEU A 12 -6.39 -15.22 -0.74
C LEU A 12 -6.67 -15.27 0.76
N LYS A 13 -7.51 -16.24 1.15
CA LYS A 13 -7.74 -16.52 2.58
C LYS A 13 -6.42 -16.80 3.29
N GLN A 14 -6.33 -16.31 4.50
CA GLN A 14 -5.18 -16.52 5.34
C GLN A 14 -5.58 -16.97 6.75
N ASP A 15 -4.67 -17.67 7.39
CA ASP A 15 -4.67 -18.01 8.80
C ASP A 15 -3.22 -17.92 9.27
N THR A 16 -2.79 -16.69 9.60
CA THR A 16 -1.42 -16.33 9.92
C THR A 16 -1.37 -15.58 11.24
N SER A 17 -0.20 -15.11 11.60
CA SER A 17 -0.01 -14.23 12.76
C SER A 17 1.05 -13.17 12.47
N TRP A 18 0.94 -12.05 13.15
CA TRP A 18 1.95 -11.00 13.16
C TRP A 18 2.22 -10.58 14.60
N ASN A 19 3.48 -10.56 15.01
CA ASN A 19 3.89 -10.34 16.41
C ASN A 19 3.12 -11.23 17.42
N GLY A 20 2.85 -12.50 17.03
CA GLY A 20 2.12 -13.47 17.86
C GLY A 20 0.60 -13.25 17.92
N LEU A 21 0.08 -12.22 17.27
CA LEU A 21 -1.35 -11.95 17.20
C LEU A 21 -1.95 -12.53 15.91
N PRO A 22 -3.10 -13.23 15.99
CA PRO A 22 -3.68 -13.90 14.82
C PRO A 22 -4.24 -12.92 13.80
N ILE A 23 -4.05 -13.27 12.52
CA ILE A 23 -4.68 -12.66 11.36
C ILE A 23 -5.37 -13.77 10.58
N ARG A 24 -6.69 -13.79 10.55
CA ARG A 24 -7.47 -14.87 9.94
C ARG A 24 -8.64 -14.33 9.15
N THR A 25 -8.80 -14.77 7.92
CA THR A 25 -9.94 -14.44 7.07
C THR A 25 -11.20 -15.18 7.55
N LEU A 26 -12.27 -14.44 7.76
CA LEU A 26 -13.60 -14.96 8.03
C LEU A 26 -14.53 -14.73 6.83
N LYS A 27 -15.80 -15.11 6.96
CA LYS A 27 -16.82 -14.87 5.93
C LYS A 27 -17.36 -13.43 5.99
N ASN A 28 -18.02 -13.02 4.91
CA ASN A 28 -18.75 -11.75 4.82
C ASN A 28 -17.88 -10.52 5.11
N GLY A 29 -16.66 -10.54 4.62
CA GLY A 29 -15.72 -9.43 4.78
C GLY A 29 -15.18 -9.21 6.18
N ARG A 30 -15.41 -10.13 7.11
CA ARG A 30 -14.85 -10.09 8.47
C ARG A 30 -13.50 -10.78 8.54
N SER A 31 -12.70 -10.36 9.50
CA SER A 31 -11.42 -10.98 9.81
C SER A 31 -11.15 -10.92 11.30
N ILE A 32 -10.38 -11.90 11.81
CA ILE A 32 -9.62 -11.69 13.03
C ILE A 32 -8.37 -10.93 12.61
N PHE A 33 -8.20 -9.73 13.11
CA PHE A 33 -7.05 -8.89 12.81
C PHE A 33 -6.37 -8.47 14.10
N LEU A 34 -5.14 -8.93 14.30
CA LEU A 34 -4.36 -8.73 15.52
C LEU A 34 -5.12 -9.16 16.79
N GLY A 35 -5.88 -10.24 16.70
CA GLY A 35 -6.63 -10.83 17.81
C GLY A 35 -8.08 -10.35 17.96
N GLU A 36 -8.49 -9.33 17.23
CA GLU A 36 -9.84 -8.79 17.30
C GLU A 36 -10.65 -9.15 16.05
N GLU A 37 -11.93 -9.47 16.22
CA GLU A 37 -12.83 -9.68 15.10
C GLU A 37 -13.39 -8.34 14.60
N VAL A 38 -13.06 -8.00 13.35
CA VAL A 38 -13.41 -6.71 12.73
C VAL A 38 -14.09 -6.90 11.38
N GLN A 39 -14.93 -5.93 11.00
CA GLN A 39 -15.43 -5.81 9.62
C GLN A 39 -14.35 -5.11 8.80
N MET A 40 -13.56 -5.89 8.04
CA MET A 40 -12.38 -5.39 7.36
C MET A 40 -12.69 -4.84 5.97
N ILE A 41 -13.55 -5.55 5.24
CA ILE A 41 -13.93 -5.24 3.86
C ILE A 41 -15.46 -5.36 3.72
N PRO A 42 -16.05 -4.91 2.60
CA PRO A 42 -17.51 -4.95 2.44
C PRO A 42 -18.11 -6.35 2.59
N PRO A 43 -19.27 -6.49 3.25
CA PRO A 43 -19.90 -7.79 3.53
C PRO A 43 -20.25 -8.62 2.28
N PHE A 44 -20.35 -8.01 1.11
CA PHE A 44 -20.65 -8.72 -0.15
C PHE A 44 -19.47 -9.58 -0.63
N ILE A 45 -18.27 -9.38 -0.08
CA ILE A 45 -17.13 -10.28 -0.30
C ILE A 45 -17.30 -11.51 0.61
N ILE A 46 -18.22 -12.39 0.20
CA ILE A 46 -18.75 -13.48 1.01
C ILE A 46 -17.65 -14.45 1.48
N ASN A 47 -16.73 -14.78 0.58
CA ASN A 47 -15.65 -15.73 0.87
C ASN A 47 -14.47 -15.10 1.59
N GLY A 48 -14.42 -13.76 1.70
CA GLY A 48 -13.35 -13.03 2.37
C GLY A 48 -12.04 -12.96 1.56
N GLU A 49 -12.05 -13.27 0.27
CA GLU A 49 -10.90 -13.19 -0.63
C GLU A 49 -11.20 -12.35 -1.87
N ASN A 50 -10.18 -11.70 -2.42
CA ASN A 50 -10.26 -10.94 -3.67
C ASN A 50 -9.21 -11.48 -4.64
N SER A 51 -9.55 -12.55 -5.36
CA SER A 51 -8.61 -13.18 -6.28
C SER A 51 -8.40 -12.36 -7.56
N ALA A 52 -7.30 -12.65 -8.26
CA ALA A 52 -6.97 -12.01 -9.52
C ALA A 52 -8.08 -12.17 -10.56
N GLU A 53 -8.74 -13.34 -10.62
CA GLU A 53 -9.82 -13.63 -11.56
C GLU A 53 -11.06 -12.78 -11.26
N VAL A 54 -11.42 -12.62 -9.99
CA VAL A 54 -12.52 -11.76 -9.56
C VAL A 54 -12.18 -10.30 -9.89
N PHE A 55 -10.96 -9.87 -9.59
CA PHE A 55 -10.54 -8.50 -9.83
C PHE A 55 -10.45 -8.18 -11.33
N ILE A 56 -9.96 -9.09 -12.18
CA ILE A 56 -9.96 -8.95 -13.64
C ILE A 56 -11.38 -8.74 -14.16
N SER A 57 -12.36 -9.52 -13.66
CA SER A 57 -13.76 -9.36 -14.06
C SER A 57 -14.30 -7.98 -13.71
N ASN A 58 -13.93 -7.44 -12.55
CA ASN A 58 -14.29 -6.08 -12.15
C ASN A 58 -13.57 -5.02 -13.01
N MET A 59 -12.28 -5.23 -13.30
CA MET A 59 -11.52 -4.35 -14.19
C MET A 59 -12.13 -4.30 -15.60
N ASP A 60 -12.49 -5.46 -16.14
CA ASP A 60 -13.09 -5.56 -17.49
C ASP A 60 -14.45 -4.84 -17.54
N TYR A 61 -15.29 -5.03 -16.51
CA TYR A 61 -16.55 -4.30 -16.37
C TYR A 61 -16.33 -2.78 -16.27
N ALA A 62 -15.34 -2.34 -15.50
CA ALA A 62 -15.01 -0.92 -15.32
C ALA A 62 -14.12 -0.34 -16.44
N GLN A 63 -13.76 -1.14 -17.45
CA GLN A 63 -12.85 -0.76 -18.55
C GLN A 63 -11.44 -0.35 -18.07
N VAL A 64 -10.98 -0.91 -16.95
CA VAL A 64 -9.61 -0.73 -16.41
C VAL A 64 -8.68 -1.70 -17.11
N SER A 65 -7.63 -1.17 -17.72
CA SER A 65 -6.71 -1.95 -18.57
C SER A 65 -5.68 -2.72 -17.74
N ALA A 66 -5.16 -2.11 -16.68
CA ALA A 66 -4.13 -2.70 -15.82
C ALA A 66 -4.25 -2.15 -14.40
N ALA A 67 -3.64 -2.83 -13.43
CA ALA A 67 -3.61 -2.38 -12.05
C ALA A 67 -2.23 -2.61 -11.40
N VAL A 68 -1.85 -1.72 -10.49
CA VAL A 68 -0.75 -1.91 -9.56
C VAL A 68 -1.32 -2.53 -8.29
N VAL A 69 -0.81 -3.71 -7.93
CA VAL A 69 -1.25 -4.45 -6.75
C VAL A 69 -0.25 -4.26 -5.64
N VAL A 70 -0.68 -3.59 -4.60
CA VAL A 70 0.08 -3.38 -3.37
C VAL A 70 -0.39 -4.34 -2.27
N GLN A 71 0.34 -4.41 -1.17
CA GLN A 71 -0.03 -5.23 -0.02
C GLN A 71 -0.20 -4.34 1.21
N GLU A 72 -1.14 -4.72 2.04
CA GLU A 72 -1.34 -4.18 3.38
C GLU A 72 -1.34 -5.34 4.39
N LEU A 73 -0.95 -5.09 5.62
CA LEU A 73 -0.85 -6.12 6.65
C LEU A 73 -2.19 -6.83 6.90
N ILE A 74 -3.31 -6.15 6.68
CA ILE A 74 -4.65 -6.73 6.80
C ILE A 74 -4.90 -7.88 5.84
N ASP A 75 -4.24 -7.86 4.68
CA ASP A 75 -4.30 -8.91 3.67
C ASP A 75 -3.34 -10.07 4.01
N GLY A 76 -2.44 -9.85 4.99
CA GLY A 76 -1.31 -10.69 5.29
C GLY A 76 -0.22 -10.65 4.21
N PHE A 77 0.80 -11.47 4.40
CA PHE A 77 1.89 -11.59 3.42
C PHE A 77 1.44 -12.46 2.24
N GLN A 78 1.04 -11.83 1.15
CA GLN A 78 0.56 -12.49 -0.08
C GLN A 78 1.67 -12.63 -1.15
N ASN A 79 2.96 -12.57 -0.76
CA ASN A 79 4.08 -12.51 -1.70
C ASN A 79 4.07 -13.66 -2.72
N ASP A 80 3.89 -14.91 -2.27
CA ASP A 80 3.92 -16.06 -3.18
C ASP A 80 2.76 -16.01 -4.17
N TYR A 81 1.55 -15.68 -3.69
CA TYR A 81 0.38 -15.53 -4.54
C TYR A 81 0.55 -14.39 -5.56
N LEU A 82 1.00 -13.21 -5.12
CA LEU A 82 1.18 -12.07 -6.02
C LEU A 82 2.31 -12.26 -7.02
N LEU A 83 3.32 -13.06 -6.68
CA LEU A 83 4.36 -13.46 -7.63
C LEU A 83 3.78 -14.33 -8.76
N GLU A 84 2.89 -15.27 -8.43
CA GLU A 84 2.19 -16.09 -9.42
C GLU A 84 1.23 -15.25 -10.28
N VAL A 85 0.49 -14.33 -9.67
CA VAL A 85 -0.39 -13.39 -10.38
C VAL A 85 0.37 -12.55 -11.39
N GLY A 86 1.50 -11.95 -10.98
CA GLY A 86 2.33 -11.15 -11.88
C GLY A 86 2.88 -11.95 -13.07
N LYS A 87 3.22 -13.23 -12.85
CA LYS A 87 3.67 -14.13 -13.93
C LYS A 87 2.53 -14.57 -14.86
N LYS A 88 1.35 -14.84 -14.29
CA LYS A 88 0.18 -15.33 -15.03
C LYS A 88 -0.50 -14.24 -15.87
N TYR A 89 -0.51 -13.00 -15.36
CA TYR A 89 -1.21 -11.87 -15.96
C TYR A 89 -0.31 -10.63 -16.12
N PRO A 90 0.84 -10.74 -16.85
CA PRO A 90 1.86 -9.68 -16.89
C PRO A 90 1.37 -8.38 -17.54
N ASP A 91 0.37 -8.47 -18.43
CA ASP A 91 -0.21 -7.30 -19.10
C ASP A 91 -1.34 -6.64 -18.26
N ARG A 92 -1.75 -7.28 -17.18
CA ARG A 92 -2.87 -6.81 -16.35
C ARG A 92 -2.40 -6.31 -14.98
N PHE A 93 -1.32 -6.90 -14.43
CA PHE A 93 -0.88 -6.58 -13.08
C PHE A 93 0.61 -6.26 -13.00
N ILE A 94 0.91 -5.19 -12.27
CA ILE A 94 2.22 -4.92 -11.69
C ILE A 94 2.08 -5.18 -10.20
N THR A 95 2.82 -6.17 -9.67
CA THR A 95 2.67 -6.58 -8.27
C THR A 95 3.84 -6.07 -7.42
N CYS A 96 3.53 -5.64 -6.19
CA CYS A 96 4.49 -5.27 -5.16
C CYS A 96 4.66 -6.40 -4.15
N GLY A 97 5.91 -6.67 -3.76
CA GLY A 97 6.21 -7.48 -2.59
C GLY A 97 6.03 -6.69 -1.30
N MET A 98 5.94 -7.38 -0.17
CA MET A 98 5.92 -6.76 1.16
C MET A 98 6.98 -7.42 2.05
N CYS A 99 7.78 -6.59 2.73
CA CYS A 99 8.79 -7.02 3.70
C CYS A 99 8.26 -6.92 5.13
N ASP A 100 8.76 -7.80 6.01
CA ASP A 100 8.64 -7.58 7.44
C ASP A 100 9.67 -6.53 7.88
N CYS A 101 9.23 -5.28 8.01
CA CYS A 101 10.11 -4.18 8.40
C CYS A 101 10.62 -4.26 9.84
N PHE A 102 10.08 -5.15 10.67
CA PHE A 102 10.57 -5.34 12.05
C PHE A 102 11.77 -6.30 12.11
N CYS A 103 12.01 -7.10 11.09
CA CYS A 103 13.20 -7.96 11.05
C CYS A 103 14.48 -7.14 10.89
N GLU A 104 15.63 -7.76 11.19
CA GLU A 104 16.93 -7.09 11.08
C GLU A 104 17.38 -6.95 9.63
N ASP A 105 17.18 -7.96 8.80
CA ASP A 105 17.60 -7.98 7.39
C ASP A 105 16.44 -7.66 6.42
N VAL A 106 15.90 -6.45 6.54
CA VAL A 106 14.84 -5.96 5.64
C VAL A 106 15.35 -5.82 4.20
N ALA A 107 16.57 -5.33 4.03
CA ALA A 107 17.19 -5.16 2.71
C ALA A 107 17.40 -6.50 1.99
N GLY A 108 17.83 -7.55 2.71
CA GLY A 108 17.94 -8.90 2.14
C GLY A 108 16.59 -9.48 1.73
N GLN A 109 15.53 -9.24 2.51
CA GLN A 109 14.17 -9.61 2.09
C GLN A 109 13.78 -8.85 0.81
N GLY A 110 14.00 -7.54 0.75
CA GLY A 110 13.72 -6.73 -0.44
C GLY A 110 14.48 -7.21 -1.67
N ALA A 111 15.79 -7.51 -1.52
CA ALA A 111 16.61 -8.08 -2.58
C ALA A 111 16.03 -9.40 -3.11
N SER A 112 15.60 -10.29 -2.21
CA SER A 112 14.98 -11.56 -2.57
C SER A 112 13.68 -11.36 -3.34
N LEU A 113 12.82 -10.43 -2.92
CA LEU A 113 11.54 -10.15 -3.57
C LEU A 113 11.75 -9.55 -4.97
N ILE A 114 12.63 -8.56 -5.11
CA ILE A 114 12.97 -7.94 -6.39
C ILE A 114 13.61 -8.99 -7.32
N GLY A 115 14.53 -9.80 -6.82
CA GLY A 115 15.15 -10.89 -7.56
C GLY A 115 14.17 -11.95 -8.06
N LYS A 116 13.06 -12.17 -7.36
CA LYS A 116 11.96 -13.04 -7.81
C LYS A 116 11.09 -12.42 -8.90
N GLY A 117 11.16 -11.09 -9.11
CA GLY A 117 10.50 -10.39 -10.20
C GLY A 117 9.48 -9.32 -9.79
N PHE A 118 9.33 -9.02 -8.50
CA PHE A 118 8.52 -7.88 -8.07
C PHE A 118 9.11 -6.56 -8.58
N LYS A 119 8.23 -5.65 -9.01
CA LYS A 119 8.62 -4.35 -9.55
C LYS A 119 8.64 -3.24 -8.50
N GLY A 120 8.09 -3.50 -7.33
CA GLY A 120 8.05 -2.59 -6.21
C GLY A 120 7.90 -3.33 -4.89
N ILE A 121 8.11 -2.58 -3.82
CA ILE A 121 7.85 -3.03 -2.44
C ILE A 121 6.76 -2.13 -1.86
N ALA A 122 5.74 -2.74 -1.26
CA ALA A 122 4.71 -2.05 -0.51
C ALA A 122 5.09 -2.03 0.97
N ILE A 123 4.99 -0.85 1.58
CA ILE A 123 5.23 -0.66 3.01
C ILE A 123 4.02 0.04 3.63
N PRO A 124 3.29 -0.62 4.53
CA PRO A 124 2.26 0.01 5.32
C PRO A 124 2.92 0.83 6.45
N GLY A 125 3.43 2.01 6.12
CA GLY A 125 4.24 2.85 7.03
C GLY A 125 3.52 3.20 8.33
N HIS A 126 2.19 3.38 8.29
CA HIS A 126 1.38 3.59 9.50
C HIS A 126 1.44 2.40 10.48
N ARG A 127 1.69 1.18 10.00
CA ARG A 127 1.87 -0.02 10.85
C ARG A 127 3.25 -0.14 11.47
N LEU A 128 4.19 0.70 11.05
CA LEU A 128 5.53 0.76 11.65
C LEU A 128 5.54 1.49 13.00
N ILE A 129 4.42 2.11 13.38
CA ILE A 129 4.23 2.75 14.68
C ILE A 129 3.27 1.88 15.48
N THR A 130 3.80 1.24 16.53
CA THR A 130 3.04 0.34 17.41
C THR A 130 3.26 0.72 18.87
N ASP A 131 2.39 0.24 19.75
CA ASP A 131 2.53 0.44 21.21
C ASP A 131 3.84 -0.19 21.76
N ASN A 132 4.36 -1.21 21.08
CA ASN A 132 5.54 -1.97 21.50
C ASN A 132 6.84 -1.51 20.82
N GLY A 133 6.79 -0.49 19.97
CA GLY A 133 7.96 0.01 19.27
C GLY A 133 7.63 0.70 17.95
N ARG A 134 8.65 1.36 17.41
CA ARG A 134 8.57 2.08 16.14
C ARG A 134 9.75 1.72 15.24
N VAL A 135 9.48 1.44 13.98
CA VAL A 135 10.52 1.41 12.94
C VAL A 135 10.49 2.75 12.22
N MET A 136 11.57 3.50 12.32
CA MET A 136 11.72 4.77 11.61
C MET A 136 12.02 4.51 10.14
N LEU A 137 11.35 5.22 9.23
CA LEU A 137 11.59 5.09 7.78
C LEU A 137 13.03 5.51 7.40
N ASN A 138 13.62 6.45 8.12
CA ASN A 138 15.02 6.87 7.95
C ASN A 138 16.03 6.07 8.78
N SER A 139 15.61 4.96 9.41
CA SER A 139 16.56 4.09 10.14
C SER A 139 17.56 3.42 9.18
N PRO A 140 18.78 3.07 9.64
CA PRO A 140 19.80 2.49 8.76
C PRO A 140 19.31 1.30 7.93
N LYS A 141 18.60 0.34 8.56
CA LYS A 141 18.08 -0.84 7.86
C LYS A 141 17.04 -0.52 6.79
N MET A 142 16.20 0.50 7.01
CA MET A 142 15.23 0.95 6.02
C MET A 142 15.91 1.73 4.89
N MET A 143 16.90 2.55 5.21
CA MET A 143 17.72 3.24 4.21
C MET A 143 18.48 2.26 3.30
N ASP A 144 19.00 1.16 3.86
CA ASP A 144 19.65 0.11 3.07
C ASP A 144 18.65 -0.53 2.07
N LEU A 145 17.40 -0.78 2.50
CA LEU A 145 16.33 -1.23 1.60
C LEU A 145 16.05 -0.19 0.50
N PHE A 146 15.90 1.09 0.85
CA PHE A 146 15.53 2.13 -0.11
C PHE A 146 16.66 2.38 -1.14
N LYS A 147 17.92 2.37 -0.71
CA LYS A 147 19.10 2.44 -1.62
C LYS A 147 19.17 1.23 -2.55
N LEU A 148 18.85 0.03 -2.05
CA LEU A 148 18.73 -1.16 -2.87
C LEU A 148 17.61 -1.00 -3.92
N MET A 149 16.42 -0.54 -3.51
CA MET A 149 15.29 -0.34 -4.42
C MET A 149 15.60 0.68 -5.50
N GLU A 150 16.24 1.80 -5.15
CA GLU A 150 16.70 2.80 -6.11
C GLU A 150 17.68 2.20 -7.13
N LYS A 151 18.67 1.44 -6.65
CA LYS A 151 19.68 0.78 -7.49
C LYS A 151 19.07 -0.23 -8.48
N GLU A 152 18.09 -0.99 -8.02
CA GLU A 152 17.43 -2.04 -8.80
C GLU A 152 16.22 -1.51 -9.62
N ASP A 153 16.03 -0.20 -9.68
CA ASP A 153 14.90 0.49 -10.36
C ASP A 153 13.51 -0.01 -9.89
N ALA A 154 13.42 -0.44 -8.64
CA ALA A 154 12.16 -0.81 -8.00
C ALA A 154 11.49 0.43 -7.40
N PHE A 155 10.14 0.46 -7.37
CA PHE A 155 9.42 1.57 -6.77
C PHE A 155 8.92 1.23 -5.36
N LEU A 156 8.73 2.26 -4.55
CA LEU A 156 8.14 2.18 -3.22
C LEU A 156 6.66 2.59 -3.27
N SER A 157 5.76 1.70 -2.85
CA SER A 157 4.39 2.07 -2.52
C SER A 157 4.26 2.19 -1.01
N LEU A 158 3.80 3.33 -0.51
CA LEU A 158 3.88 3.66 0.90
C LEU A 158 2.59 4.31 1.40
N THR A 159 1.96 3.71 2.40
CA THR A 159 0.90 4.36 3.16
C THR A 159 1.50 4.96 4.44
N LEU A 160 1.58 6.27 4.52
CA LEU A 160 2.12 6.96 5.68
C LEU A 160 1.12 6.99 6.85
N ALA A 161 1.64 7.12 8.06
CA ALA A 161 0.84 7.41 9.25
C ALA A 161 0.18 8.80 9.15
N ASP A 162 -0.76 9.05 10.05
CA ASP A 162 -1.57 10.25 10.07
C ASP A 162 -0.78 11.55 9.93
N GLY A 163 -1.26 12.39 9.02
CA GLY A 163 -0.78 13.75 8.83
C GLY A 163 0.72 13.84 8.55
N TYR A 164 1.45 14.48 9.44
CA TYR A 164 2.86 14.80 9.25
C TYR A 164 3.84 13.87 9.99
N VAL A 165 3.35 12.87 10.73
CA VAL A 165 4.17 12.10 11.71
C VAL A 165 5.41 11.47 11.08
N GLN A 166 5.31 10.96 9.86
CA GLN A 166 6.43 10.35 9.13
C GLN A 166 7.00 11.23 8.03
N VAL A 167 6.46 12.45 7.83
CA VAL A 167 6.94 13.37 6.79
C VAL A 167 8.41 13.77 6.99
N PRO A 168 8.90 14.08 8.20
CA PRO A 168 10.32 14.38 8.40
C PRO A 168 11.24 13.24 7.97
N GLU A 169 10.87 11.99 8.32
CA GLU A 169 11.63 10.79 7.93
C GLU A 169 11.66 10.64 6.41
N MET A 170 10.50 10.85 5.74
CA MET A 170 10.42 10.76 4.28
C MET A 170 11.23 11.83 3.57
N LYS A 171 11.34 13.03 4.12
CA LYS A 171 12.22 14.08 3.55
C LYS A 171 13.68 13.62 3.53
N GLU A 172 14.14 12.94 4.58
CA GLU A 172 15.48 12.37 4.62
C GLU A 172 15.64 11.23 3.60
N VAL A 173 14.65 10.32 3.51
CA VAL A 173 14.66 9.25 2.51
C VAL A 173 14.73 9.80 1.08
N ILE A 174 13.93 10.81 0.75
CA ILE A 174 13.91 11.45 -0.56
C ILE A 174 15.26 12.13 -0.86
N GLN A 175 15.87 12.74 0.14
CA GLN A 175 17.18 13.39 -0.01
C GLN A 175 18.28 12.37 -0.26
N GLU A 176 18.29 11.24 0.46
CA GLU A 176 19.32 10.20 0.36
C GLU A 176 19.13 9.26 -0.84
N CYS A 177 17.88 9.13 -1.33
CA CYS A 177 17.50 8.29 -2.46
C CYS A 177 16.73 9.10 -3.52
N PRO A 178 17.37 10.10 -4.16
CA PRO A 178 16.67 11.03 -5.07
C PRO A 178 16.15 10.39 -6.36
N GLY A 179 16.64 9.21 -6.71
CA GLY A 179 16.19 8.44 -7.87
C GLY A 179 15.06 7.46 -7.53
N LEU A 180 14.78 7.20 -6.25
CA LEU A 180 13.73 6.27 -5.84
C LEU A 180 12.35 6.83 -6.24
N ARG A 181 11.58 6.03 -6.98
CA ARG A 181 10.19 6.36 -7.29
C ARG A 181 9.30 5.96 -6.11
N ILE A 182 8.56 6.91 -5.58
CA ILE A 182 7.72 6.75 -4.39
C ILE A 182 6.29 7.10 -4.74
N ALA A 183 5.36 6.18 -4.46
CA ALA A 183 3.92 6.42 -4.52
C ALA A 183 3.34 6.47 -3.11
N ILE A 184 2.77 7.60 -2.73
CA ILE A 184 2.11 7.82 -1.43
C ILE A 184 0.63 7.50 -1.60
N GLY A 185 0.17 6.48 -0.90
CA GLY A 185 -1.19 5.98 -0.97
C GLY A 185 -2.22 6.88 -0.28
N HIS A 186 -3.50 6.61 -0.59
CA HIS A 186 -4.68 7.19 0.09
C HIS A 186 -4.72 8.71 0.13
N PHE A 187 -4.16 9.37 -0.87
CA PHE A 187 -4.16 10.83 -1.03
C PHE A 187 -3.66 11.58 0.21
N GLY A 188 -2.63 11.03 0.87
CA GLY A 188 -2.08 11.59 2.10
C GLY A 188 -3.04 11.57 3.29
N MET A 189 -4.11 10.76 3.26
CA MET A 189 -5.12 10.67 4.32
C MET A 189 -5.84 12.01 4.61
N PRO A 190 -6.62 12.57 3.67
CA PRO A 190 -7.14 13.94 3.74
C PRO A 190 -8.15 14.21 4.87
N THR A 191 -8.56 13.19 5.60
CA THR A 191 -9.39 13.34 6.81
C THR A 191 -8.56 13.53 8.08
N ARG A 192 -7.22 13.57 7.95
CA ARG A 192 -6.28 13.69 9.07
C ARG A 192 -5.66 15.08 9.14
N GLU A 193 -5.30 15.49 10.34
CA GLU A 193 -4.66 16.77 10.56
C GLU A 193 -3.34 16.88 9.77
N ARG A 194 -3.12 18.03 9.13
CA ARG A 194 -1.88 18.35 8.39
C ARG A 194 -1.56 17.37 7.23
N TRP A 195 -2.54 16.74 6.65
CA TRP A 195 -2.37 15.79 5.54
C TRP A 195 -1.68 16.39 4.31
N LEU A 196 -1.84 17.70 4.06
CA LEU A 196 -1.15 18.42 2.98
C LEU A 196 0.38 18.35 3.08
N GLU A 197 0.94 18.08 4.26
CA GLU A 197 2.37 17.87 4.40
C GLU A 197 2.85 16.61 3.65
N GLN A 198 1.98 15.59 3.52
CA GLN A 198 2.27 14.42 2.70
C GLN A 198 2.17 14.76 1.20
N ILE A 199 1.16 15.56 0.80
CA ILE A 199 1.00 16.01 -0.59
C ILE A 199 2.23 16.80 -1.05
N ARG A 200 2.76 17.70 -0.21
CA ARG A 200 3.95 18.49 -0.51
C ARG A 200 5.21 17.66 -0.76
N LEU A 201 5.25 16.41 -0.34
CA LEU A 201 6.35 15.52 -0.71
C LEU A 201 6.41 15.32 -2.24
N ALA A 202 5.29 15.43 -2.95
CA ALA A 202 5.21 15.35 -4.40
C ALA A 202 5.76 16.58 -5.15
N GLU A 203 6.22 17.63 -4.45
CA GLU A 203 7.08 18.67 -5.03
C GLU A 203 8.43 18.07 -5.49
N ASN A 204 8.80 16.90 -4.98
CA ASN A 204 9.96 16.16 -5.43
C ASN A 204 9.60 15.32 -6.67
N ARG A 205 10.44 15.40 -7.68
CA ARG A 205 10.23 14.84 -9.04
C ARG A 205 9.81 13.38 -9.10
N ASN A 206 10.31 12.55 -8.18
CA ASN A 206 10.08 11.09 -8.18
C ASN A 206 9.05 10.65 -7.12
N VAL A 207 8.31 11.59 -6.55
CA VAL A 207 7.25 11.31 -5.58
C VAL A 207 5.89 11.58 -6.23
N TYR A 208 5.00 10.64 -6.10
CA TYR A 208 3.66 10.64 -6.65
C TYR A 208 2.65 10.43 -5.53
N VAL A 209 1.43 10.92 -5.69
CA VAL A 209 0.34 10.71 -4.74
C VAL A 209 -0.78 9.98 -5.45
N GLU A 210 -1.25 8.91 -4.85
CA GLU A 210 -2.33 8.08 -5.36
C GLU A 210 -3.67 8.44 -4.70
N SER A 211 -4.73 8.51 -5.49
CA SER A 211 -6.08 8.81 -5.00
C SER A 211 -6.85 7.58 -4.48
N GLY A 212 -6.17 6.44 -4.31
CA GLY A 212 -6.76 5.19 -3.85
C GLY A 212 -7.56 5.37 -2.56
N GLY A 213 -8.79 4.86 -2.53
CA GLY A 213 -9.63 4.88 -1.33
C GLY A 213 -10.19 6.25 -0.91
N ILE A 214 -10.06 7.31 -1.71
CA ILE A 214 -10.53 8.64 -1.30
C ILE A 214 -12.02 8.66 -0.96
N THR A 215 -12.85 7.94 -1.69
CA THR A 215 -14.29 7.83 -1.38
C THR A 215 -14.54 7.02 -0.11
N TRP A 216 -13.69 6.06 0.23
CA TRP A 216 -13.75 5.33 1.48
C TRP A 216 -13.42 6.26 2.68
N LEU A 217 -12.45 7.15 2.54
CA LEU A 217 -12.10 8.13 3.57
C LEU A 217 -13.26 9.11 3.87
N TYR A 218 -14.14 9.33 2.90
CA TYR A 218 -15.34 10.16 3.01
C TYR A 218 -16.63 9.35 2.98
N ASN A 219 -16.62 8.10 3.44
CA ASN A 219 -17.75 7.17 3.38
C ASN A 219 -18.99 7.57 4.21
N SER A 220 -18.85 8.56 5.08
CA SER A 220 -19.98 9.21 5.76
C SER A 220 -20.75 10.21 4.88
N GLU A 221 -20.19 10.55 3.72
CA GLU A 221 -20.82 11.42 2.73
C GLU A 221 -21.53 10.60 1.67
N PHE A 222 -22.61 11.18 1.10
CA PHE A 222 -23.25 10.66 -0.09
C PHE A 222 -22.65 11.30 -1.35
N TYR A 223 -22.93 10.68 -2.51
CA TYR A 223 -22.60 11.30 -3.79
C TYR A 223 -23.14 12.75 -3.83
N PRO A 224 -22.33 13.76 -4.27
CA PRO A 224 -21.07 13.62 -5.02
C PRO A 224 -19.79 13.61 -4.18
N PHE A 225 -19.81 13.33 -2.88
CA PHE A 225 -18.62 13.30 -2.01
C PHE A 225 -17.89 14.65 -1.96
N ASP A 226 -18.59 15.68 -1.53
CA ASP A 226 -18.08 17.06 -1.55
C ASP A 226 -16.76 17.26 -0.78
N GLY A 227 -16.57 16.51 0.31
CA GLY A 227 -15.30 16.51 1.06
C GLY A 227 -14.15 15.97 0.22
N ALA A 228 -14.34 14.85 -0.48
CA ALA A 228 -13.33 14.30 -1.38
C ALA A 228 -12.99 15.28 -2.52
N VAL A 229 -14.01 15.92 -3.12
CA VAL A 229 -13.82 16.93 -4.18
C VAL A 229 -13.04 18.14 -3.65
N ARG A 230 -13.38 18.62 -2.43
CA ARG A 230 -12.63 19.72 -1.79
C ARG A 230 -11.17 19.35 -1.54
N ALA A 231 -10.92 18.15 -1.01
CA ALA A 231 -9.55 17.68 -0.75
C ALA A 231 -8.71 17.61 -2.04
N ILE A 232 -9.29 17.11 -3.14
CA ILE A 232 -8.59 17.08 -4.43
C ILE A 232 -8.25 18.48 -4.92
N ARG A 233 -9.16 19.44 -4.78
CA ARG A 233 -8.91 20.83 -5.17
C ARG A 233 -7.82 21.47 -4.30
N GLU A 234 -7.91 21.30 -2.98
CA GLU A 234 -6.92 21.81 -2.03
C GLU A 234 -5.51 21.26 -2.27
N ALA A 235 -5.40 20.01 -2.74
CA ALA A 235 -4.11 19.42 -3.08
C ALA A 235 -3.56 19.90 -4.43
N ALA A 236 -4.42 20.38 -5.33
CA ALA A 236 -4.03 20.85 -6.66
C ALA A 236 -3.60 22.34 -6.68
N ASP A 237 -3.99 23.11 -5.68
CA ASP A 237 -3.64 24.53 -5.49
C ASP A 237 -2.25 24.66 -4.79
#